data_33fef4da768e77aee749311c6eb1cf8d
#
_entry.id   33fef4da768e77aee749311c6eb1cf8d
#
_cell.length_a   1.000
_cell.length_b   1.000
_cell.length_c   1.000
_cell.angle_alpha   90.00
_cell.angle_beta   90.00
_cell.angle_gamma   90.00
#
_symmetry.space_group_name_H-M   'P 1'
#
loop_
_entity.id
_entity.type
_entity.pdbx_description
1 polymer ?
#
loop_
_entity_poly.entity_id
_entity_poly.type
_entity_poly.pdbx_seq_one_letter_code
_entity_poly.pdbx_strand_id
1 'polypeptide(L)'
;GIIAVMILIAVLRGILHYVEQYCNHFIAFKLLAIIRHKVFAVLRKLCPAKLEGRDKGNLISIITTDIELLEVFYAHTISPIAIATLTSVIMVVFIGRYHVLAGVLALAAYLIVGVVIPLWNGKHGSQKGMEFRTEFGELNSFVLDSLRGLDETIQYNQGEKRKGQMSDCSRKLAGMQEDLSRMEGSQRSFTNLMILLASFGMLALTIHLYGKGEIGFDGILTCTIAMMGSFGPVVALSSLSNNLNQTLASGERVLSLLEEKPLVEEIPDGTEFHAVGRFNDVERQDEPERITAGMHVKGWKKDGAYSSDPEKIEKESVVGFTGAEVSHVTFAYEDEIILDDYSLKLAPGKITGIHGSSGSGKSTLLKLLMRFWDVNEGNISVDNKDVREIPTRHLRNLESYVTQETHLFHDSIANNIAIAKSGATREEIMAAAKKASINDFIMTLPKGYDTEVGELGDTLSGGEKQRLGIARAFLHDSPLLLLDEPTSNLDSLNEGIILKSLKEDKANRTVVLVSHRTSTMKVADVVYEMENGRVS
;
A
#
# COMPACT_ATOMS: atom_id res chain seq x y z
N GLY A 1 -28.34 51.35 -7.37
CA GLY A 1 -27.99 51.24 -5.99
C GLY A 1 -28.00 49.83 -5.41
N ILE A 2 -28.92 49.52 -4.49
CA ILE A 2 -28.90 48.30 -3.67
C ILE A 2 -28.92 47.01 -4.50
N ILE A 3 -29.74 46.93 -5.54
CA ILE A 3 -29.83 45.74 -6.42
C ILE A 3 -28.48 45.42 -7.10
N ALA A 4 -27.77 46.46 -7.59
CA ALA A 4 -26.45 46.23 -8.22
C ALA A 4 -25.42 45.67 -7.22
N VAL A 5 -25.45 46.14 -5.97
CA VAL A 5 -24.59 45.61 -4.89
C VAL A 5 -24.96 44.19 -4.57
N MET A 6 -26.24 43.83 -4.50
CA MET A 6 -26.67 42.44 -4.27
C MET A 6 -26.23 41.51 -5.41
N ILE A 7 -26.35 41.95 -6.66
CA ILE A 7 -25.87 41.16 -7.82
C ILE A 7 -24.34 40.96 -7.74
N LEU A 8 -23.61 42.05 -7.43
CA LEU A 8 -22.14 41.95 -7.29
C LEU A 8 -21.73 40.97 -6.19
N ILE A 9 -22.40 41.05 -5.02
CA ILE A 9 -22.14 40.12 -3.90
C ILE A 9 -22.46 38.67 -4.31
N ALA A 10 -23.57 38.44 -5.01
CA ALA A 10 -23.95 37.11 -5.47
C ALA A 10 -22.92 36.53 -6.46
N VAL A 11 -22.44 37.32 -7.42
CA VAL A 11 -21.40 36.91 -8.37
C VAL A 11 -20.08 36.63 -7.64
N LEU A 12 -19.65 37.55 -6.77
CA LEU A 12 -18.42 37.40 -5.99
C LEU A 12 -18.47 36.13 -5.09
N ARG A 13 -19.61 35.86 -4.46
CA ARG A 13 -19.83 34.64 -3.68
C ARG A 13 -19.65 33.38 -4.53
N GLY A 14 -20.19 33.36 -5.76
CA GLY A 14 -20.03 32.23 -6.68
C GLY A 14 -18.57 31.97 -7.05
N ILE A 15 -17.84 33.06 -7.37
CA ILE A 15 -16.40 32.97 -7.69
C ILE A 15 -15.60 32.49 -6.48
N LEU A 16 -15.82 33.05 -5.29
CA LEU A 16 -15.11 32.66 -4.08
C LEU A 16 -15.40 31.21 -3.69
N HIS A 17 -16.66 30.79 -3.83
CA HIS A 17 -17.01 29.37 -3.56
C HIS A 17 -16.33 28.41 -4.56
N TYR A 18 -16.26 28.77 -5.84
CA TYR A 18 -15.51 27.98 -6.82
C TYR A 18 -14.02 27.88 -6.45
N VAL A 19 -13.39 29.01 -6.11
CA VAL A 19 -11.96 29.03 -5.70
C VAL A 19 -11.74 28.20 -4.44
N GLU A 20 -12.63 28.31 -3.47
CA GLU A 20 -12.58 27.50 -2.24
C GLU A 20 -12.63 26.01 -2.56
N GLN A 21 -13.59 25.55 -3.33
CA GLN A 21 -13.72 24.14 -3.71
C GLN A 21 -12.51 23.66 -4.50
N TYR A 22 -12.04 24.46 -5.46
CA TYR A 22 -10.85 24.14 -6.23
C TYR A 22 -9.62 23.97 -5.33
N CYS A 23 -9.37 24.91 -4.40
CA CYS A 23 -8.24 24.84 -3.49
C CYS A 23 -8.33 23.65 -2.54
N ASN A 24 -9.52 23.36 -1.99
CA ASN A 24 -9.74 22.23 -1.09
C ASN A 24 -9.41 20.89 -1.78
N HIS A 25 -9.97 20.65 -2.95
CA HIS A 25 -9.70 19.42 -3.71
C HIS A 25 -8.26 19.34 -4.21
N PHE A 26 -7.68 20.45 -4.67
CA PHE A 26 -6.27 20.47 -5.09
C PHE A 26 -5.32 20.07 -3.96
N ILE A 27 -5.52 20.61 -2.76
CA ILE A 27 -4.72 20.27 -1.57
C ILE A 27 -4.96 18.81 -1.18
N ALA A 28 -6.22 18.36 -1.16
CA ALA A 28 -6.58 17.00 -0.79
C ALA A 28 -5.96 15.97 -1.72
N PHE A 29 -6.07 16.13 -3.05
CA PHE A 29 -5.45 15.21 -4.01
C PHE A 29 -3.91 15.20 -3.95
N LYS A 30 -3.30 16.37 -3.74
CA LYS A 30 -1.84 16.43 -3.57
C LYS A 30 -1.37 15.72 -2.32
N LEU A 31 -2.10 15.89 -1.21
CA LEU A 31 -1.81 15.21 0.04
C LEU A 31 -1.99 13.69 -0.09
N LEU A 32 -3.06 13.25 -0.74
CA LEU A 32 -3.34 11.86 -1.04
C LEU A 32 -2.19 11.20 -1.83
N ALA A 33 -1.68 11.89 -2.87
CA ALA A 33 -0.53 11.40 -3.63
C ALA A 33 0.72 11.25 -2.75
N ILE A 34 0.98 12.22 -1.85
CA ILE A 34 2.12 12.17 -0.92
C ILE A 34 1.96 11.00 0.07
N ILE A 35 0.75 10.80 0.62
CA ILE A 35 0.49 9.71 1.57
C ILE A 35 0.67 8.35 0.87
N ARG A 36 0.09 8.18 -0.32
CA ARG A 36 0.27 6.94 -1.12
C ARG A 36 1.73 6.65 -1.40
N HIS A 37 2.50 7.66 -1.78
CA HIS A 37 3.94 7.51 -1.99
C HIS A 37 4.68 7.08 -0.71
N LYS A 38 4.38 7.71 0.43
CA LYS A 38 4.98 7.33 1.72
C LYS A 38 4.60 5.91 2.14
N VAL A 39 3.32 5.54 2.00
CA VAL A 39 2.84 4.19 2.31
C VAL A 39 3.56 3.16 1.44
N PHE A 40 3.67 3.40 0.14
CA PHE A 40 4.40 2.51 -0.76
C PHE A 40 5.89 2.38 -0.39
N ALA A 41 6.53 3.48 -0.02
CA ALA A 41 7.93 3.48 0.43
C ALA A 41 8.13 2.65 1.72
N VAL A 42 7.18 2.73 2.66
CA VAL A 42 7.21 1.92 3.88
C VAL A 42 6.92 0.44 3.58
N LEU A 43 5.91 0.14 2.77
CA LEU A 43 5.62 -1.25 2.37
C LEU A 43 6.82 -1.92 1.72
N ARG A 44 7.57 -1.19 0.87
CA ARG A 44 8.81 -1.70 0.28
C ARG A 44 9.86 -2.07 1.33
N LYS A 45 9.97 -1.29 2.42
CA LYS A 45 10.89 -1.58 3.53
C LYS A 45 10.41 -2.73 4.42
N LEU A 46 9.09 -2.90 4.57
CA LEU A 46 8.52 -3.99 5.36
C LEU A 46 8.54 -5.34 4.62
N CYS A 47 8.63 -5.31 3.29
CA CYS A 47 8.65 -6.51 2.45
C CYS A 47 10.04 -7.18 2.46
N PRO A 48 10.12 -8.54 2.46
CA PRO A 48 8.99 -9.46 2.56
C PRO A 48 8.62 -9.82 4.00
N ALA A 49 9.52 -9.69 4.96
CA ALA A 49 9.44 -10.28 6.29
C ALA A 49 8.16 -9.94 7.06
N LYS A 50 7.75 -8.67 7.06
CA LYS A 50 6.54 -8.20 7.75
C LYS A 50 5.25 -8.40 6.97
N LEU A 51 5.35 -8.60 5.65
CA LEU A 51 4.19 -8.72 4.78
C LEU A 51 3.84 -10.18 4.46
N GLU A 52 4.76 -11.12 4.67
CA GLU A 52 4.48 -12.54 4.52
C GLU A 52 3.47 -13.00 5.58
N GLY A 53 2.40 -13.67 5.15
CA GLY A 53 1.29 -14.07 6.01
C GLY A 53 0.24 -12.98 6.30
N ARG A 54 0.49 -11.72 5.97
CA ARG A 54 -0.54 -10.67 6.10
C ARG A 54 -1.64 -10.79 5.07
N ASP A 55 -2.84 -10.44 5.49
CA ASP A 55 -3.98 -10.31 4.59
C ASP A 55 -3.75 -9.19 3.57
N LYS A 56 -3.53 -9.58 2.32
CA LYS A 56 -3.33 -8.66 1.20
C LYS A 56 -4.56 -7.77 0.95
N GLY A 57 -5.76 -8.29 1.21
CA GLY A 57 -7.01 -7.53 1.09
C GLY A 57 -7.06 -6.36 2.08
N ASN A 58 -6.61 -6.58 3.31
CA ASN A 58 -6.50 -5.53 4.31
C ASN A 58 -5.49 -4.44 3.90
N LEU A 59 -4.33 -4.82 3.36
CA LEU A 59 -3.34 -3.86 2.85
C LEU A 59 -3.88 -3.03 1.67
N ILE A 60 -4.56 -3.67 0.73
CA ILE A 60 -5.23 -2.98 -0.38
C ILE A 60 -6.26 -1.99 0.16
N SER A 61 -7.08 -2.39 1.14
CA SER A 61 -8.07 -1.52 1.78
C SER A 61 -7.43 -0.27 2.41
N ILE A 62 -6.27 -0.41 3.06
CA ILE A 62 -5.53 0.73 3.62
C ILE A 62 -5.08 1.69 2.51
N ILE A 63 -4.49 1.14 1.42
CA ILE A 63 -3.91 1.95 0.31
C ILE A 63 -5.00 2.66 -0.51
N THR A 64 -6.17 2.04 -0.65
CA THR A 64 -7.28 2.58 -1.44
C THR A 64 -8.27 3.33 -0.54
N THR A 65 -9.09 2.60 0.19
CA THR A 65 -10.25 3.12 0.90
C THR A 65 -9.89 4.03 2.07
N ASP A 66 -8.91 3.63 2.92
CA ASP A 66 -8.58 4.42 4.10
C ASP A 66 -7.90 5.74 3.73
N ILE A 67 -7.01 5.72 2.72
CA ILE A 67 -6.38 6.95 2.23
C ILE A 67 -7.42 7.88 1.56
N GLU A 68 -8.40 7.34 0.80
CA GLU A 68 -9.49 8.14 0.23
C GLU A 68 -10.37 8.80 1.29
N LEU A 69 -10.62 8.13 2.41
CA LEU A 69 -11.34 8.73 3.53
C LEU A 69 -10.60 9.92 4.15
N LEU A 70 -9.27 9.93 4.12
CA LEU A 70 -8.48 11.08 4.52
C LEU A 70 -8.64 12.27 3.57
N GLU A 71 -8.84 12.02 2.26
CA GLU A 71 -9.20 13.09 1.31
C GLU A 71 -10.51 13.76 1.69
N VAL A 72 -11.54 12.96 1.95
CA VAL A 72 -12.86 13.45 2.38
C VAL A 72 -12.74 14.32 3.63
N PHE A 73 -11.88 13.95 4.58
CA PHE A 73 -11.62 14.76 5.77
C PHE A 73 -11.03 16.12 5.43
N TYR A 74 -10.01 16.19 4.59
CA TYR A 74 -9.39 17.46 4.22
C TYR A 74 -10.34 18.35 3.41
N ALA A 75 -11.01 17.79 2.41
CA ALA A 75 -11.88 18.56 1.53
C ALA A 75 -13.20 18.98 2.20
N HIS A 76 -13.79 18.12 3.04
CA HIS A 76 -15.16 18.27 3.52
C HIS A 76 -15.31 18.40 5.04
N THR A 77 -14.21 18.43 5.81
CA THR A 77 -14.28 18.57 7.27
C THR A 77 -13.58 19.83 7.75
N ILE A 78 -12.34 20.07 7.34
CA ILE A 78 -11.54 21.20 7.85
C ILE A 78 -12.14 22.54 7.41
N SER A 79 -12.45 22.70 6.12
CA SER A 79 -13.01 23.93 5.58
C SER A 79 -14.39 24.26 6.18
N PRO A 80 -15.38 23.36 6.24
CA PRO A 80 -16.65 23.61 6.92
C PRO A 80 -16.51 23.99 8.40
N ILE A 81 -15.58 23.37 9.16
CA ILE A 81 -15.33 23.73 10.55
C ILE A 81 -14.82 25.18 10.65
N ALA A 82 -13.84 25.55 9.83
CA ALA A 82 -13.29 26.90 9.81
C ALA A 82 -14.36 27.95 9.42
N ILE A 83 -15.15 27.66 8.39
CA ILE A 83 -16.24 28.53 7.91
C ILE A 83 -17.31 28.67 9.00
N ALA A 84 -17.75 27.58 9.60
CA ALA A 84 -18.79 27.65 10.66
C ALA A 84 -18.30 28.41 11.88
N THR A 85 -17.05 28.22 12.30
CA THR A 85 -16.45 28.93 13.43
C THR A 85 -16.36 30.43 13.13
N LEU A 86 -15.80 30.81 11.99
CA LEU A 86 -15.64 32.21 11.59
C LEU A 86 -16.99 32.90 11.44
N THR A 87 -17.96 32.28 10.75
CA THR A 87 -19.30 32.79 10.56
C THR A 87 -20.02 32.96 11.89
N SER A 88 -19.92 31.98 12.80
CA SER A 88 -20.55 32.07 14.13
C SER A 88 -20.00 33.25 14.93
N VAL A 89 -18.66 33.45 14.95
CA VAL A 89 -18.02 34.57 15.65
C VAL A 89 -18.50 35.91 15.07
N ILE A 90 -18.48 36.04 13.73
CA ILE A 90 -18.96 37.26 13.05
C ILE A 90 -20.41 37.56 13.42
N MET A 91 -21.27 36.53 13.38
CA MET A 91 -22.69 36.69 13.65
C MET A 91 -23.02 37.00 15.12
N VAL A 92 -22.29 36.40 16.06
CA VAL A 92 -22.38 36.72 17.49
C VAL A 92 -22.02 38.19 17.76
N VAL A 93 -20.92 38.66 17.15
CA VAL A 93 -20.51 40.07 17.27
C VAL A 93 -21.53 40.98 16.60
N PHE A 94 -22.01 40.63 15.42
CA PHE A 94 -23.01 41.41 14.67
C PHE A 94 -24.34 41.56 15.45
N ILE A 95 -24.90 40.45 15.95
CA ILE A 95 -26.15 40.45 16.75
C ILE A 95 -25.89 41.13 18.11
N GLY A 96 -24.75 40.89 18.72
CA GLY A 96 -24.34 41.47 19.99
C GLY A 96 -24.18 42.99 19.97
N ARG A 97 -23.97 43.60 18.79
CA ARG A 97 -23.93 45.07 18.63
C ARG A 97 -25.30 45.72 18.84
N TYR A 98 -26.40 45.01 18.62
CA TYR A 98 -27.75 45.49 18.90
C TYR A 98 -28.06 45.38 20.40
N HIS A 99 -27.72 44.21 21.01
CA HIS A 99 -27.84 44.01 22.44
C HIS A 99 -27.01 42.79 22.91
N VAL A 100 -26.31 42.91 24.04
CA VAL A 100 -25.44 41.88 24.57
C VAL A 100 -26.15 40.55 24.82
N LEU A 101 -27.39 40.59 25.40
CA LEU A 101 -28.18 39.36 25.63
C LEU A 101 -28.55 38.63 24.34
N ALA A 102 -28.81 39.36 23.25
CA ALA A 102 -29.07 38.76 21.94
C ALA A 102 -27.81 38.08 21.39
N GLY A 103 -26.62 38.67 21.58
CA GLY A 103 -25.36 38.04 21.22
C GLY A 103 -25.06 36.76 22.03
N VAL A 104 -25.36 36.79 23.34
CA VAL A 104 -25.21 35.60 24.22
C VAL A 104 -26.17 34.48 23.81
N LEU A 105 -27.40 34.80 23.48
CA LEU A 105 -28.37 33.81 22.98
C LEU A 105 -27.91 33.18 21.64
N ALA A 106 -27.38 34.00 20.74
CA ALA A 106 -26.83 33.54 19.47
C ALA A 106 -25.63 32.58 19.71
N LEU A 107 -24.70 32.99 20.58
CA LEU A 107 -23.56 32.14 20.96
C LEU A 107 -24.01 30.80 21.54
N ALA A 108 -24.94 30.80 22.49
CA ALA A 108 -25.49 29.59 23.09
C ALA A 108 -26.14 28.68 22.05
N ALA A 109 -26.90 29.24 21.11
CA ALA A 109 -27.53 28.47 20.05
C ALA A 109 -26.53 27.85 19.08
N TYR A 110 -25.49 28.60 18.66
CA TYR A 110 -24.43 28.03 17.79
C TYR A 110 -23.61 26.96 18.49
N LEU A 111 -23.32 27.11 19.78
CA LEU A 111 -22.64 26.07 20.56
C LEU A 111 -23.51 24.81 20.70
N ILE A 112 -24.79 24.94 20.95
CA ILE A 112 -25.71 23.79 21.04
C ILE A 112 -25.79 23.08 19.70
N VAL A 113 -26.03 23.77 18.61
CA VAL A 113 -26.21 23.17 17.28
C VAL A 113 -24.90 22.70 16.67
N GLY A 114 -23.81 23.46 16.83
CA GLY A 114 -22.53 23.18 16.19
C GLY A 114 -21.57 22.29 16.99
N VAL A 115 -21.76 22.16 18.31
CA VAL A 115 -20.85 21.39 19.16
C VAL A 115 -21.59 20.32 19.96
N VAL A 116 -22.60 20.71 20.76
CA VAL A 116 -23.25 19.76 21.68
C VAL A 116 -23.99 18.65 20.92
N ILE A 117 -24.79 19.00 19.91
CA ILE A 117 -25.54 18.02 19.11
C ILE A 117 -24.62 17.10 18.33
N PRO A 118 -23.61 17.59 17.57
CA PRO A 118 -22.66 16.71 16.87
C PRO A 118 -21.89 15.75 17.79
N LEU A 119 -21.38 16.22 18.94
CA LEU A 119 -20.68 15.38 19.90
C LEU A 119 -21.56 14.29 20.51
N TRP A 120 -22.81 14.64 20.86
CA TRP A 120 -23.77 13.67 21.37
C TRP A 120 -24.05 12.57 20.35
N ASN A 121 -24.35 12.97 19.12
CA ASN A 121 -24.70 12.05 18.04
C ASN A 121 -23.50 11.18 17.61
N GLY A 122 -22.31 11.77 17.51
CA GLY A 122 -21.08 11.03 17.20
C GLY A 122 -20.82 9.90 18.20
N LYS A 123 -21.04 10.17 19.48
CA LYS A 123 -20.85 9.16 20.55
C LYS A 123 -21.83 7.98 20.49
N HIS A 124 -23.08 8.25 20.08
CA HIS A 124 -24.13 7.20 20.00
C HIS A 124 -24.19 6.50 18.64
N GLY A 125 -23.79 7.16 17.55
CA GLY A 125 -23.83 6.62 16.19
C GLY A 125 -22.60 5.84 15.77
N SER A 126 -21.45 6.12 16.39
CA SER A 126 -20.14 5.55 16.00
C SER A 126 -20.12 4.00 16.07
N GLN A 127 -20.67 3.40 17.11
CA GLN A 127 -20.69 1.96 17.28
C GLN A 127 -21.53 1.27 16.20
N LYS A 128 -22.74 1.75 15.95
CA LYS A 128 -23.62 1.19 14.90
C LYS A 128 -23.04 1.34 13.49
N GLY A 129 -22.40 2.47 13.23
CA GLY A 129 -21.69 2.69 11.96
C GLY A 129 -20.51 1.73 11.77
N MET A 130 -19.77 1.42 12.84
CA MET A 130 -18.67 0.45 12.81
C MET A 130 -19.20 -0.98 12.58
N GLU A 131 -20.26 -1.37 13.29
CA GLU A 131 -20.93 -2.68 13.12
C GLU A 131 -21.41 -2.87 11.67
N PHE A 132 -22.06 -1.86 11.09
CA PHE A 132 -22.49 -1.89 9.69
C PHE A 132 -21.31 -2.10 8.72
N ARG A 133 -20.16 -1.46 8.96
CA ARG A 133 -18.98 -1.60 8.12
C ARG A 133 -18.34 -2.96 8.22
N THR A 134 -18.29 -3.52 9.41
CA THR A 134 -17.79 -4.88 9.62
C THR A 134 -18.64 -5.89 8.83
N GLU A 135 -19.96 -5.82 8.97
CA GLU A 135 -20.89 -6.66 8.23
C GLU A 135 -20.83 -6.45 6.70
N PHE A 136 -20.62 -5.20 6.27
CA PHE A 136 -20.42 -4.89 4.85
C PHE A 136 -19.11 -5.50 4.32
N GLY A 137 -18.05 -5.47 5.13
CA GLY A 137 -16.78 -6.14 4.83
C GLY A 137 -16.94 -7.66 4.73
N GLU A 138 -17.71 -8.26 5.63
CA GLU A 138 -18.01 -9.71 5.59
C GLU A 138 -18.82 -10.10 4.35
N LEU A 139 -19.82 -9.26 3.95
CA LEU A 139 -20.53 -9.48 2.70
C LEU A 139 -19.60 -9.40 1.48
N ASN A 140 -18.72 -8.41 1.44
CA ASN A 140 -17.76 -8.29 0.33
C ASN A 140 -16.82 -9.50 0.23
N SER A 141 -16.32 -9.98 1.37
CA SER A 141 -15.52 -11.20 1.44
C SER A 141 -16.32 -12.42 0.95
N PHE A 142 -17.57 -12.55 1.40
CA PHE A 142 -18.46 -13.63 0.97
C PHE A 142 -18.75 -13.59 -0.54
N VAL A 143 -18.97 -12.39 -1.11
CA VAL A 143 -19.15 -12.21 -2.56
C VAL A 143 -17.90 -12.62 -3.31
N LEU A 144 -16.71 -12.17 -2.85
CA LEU A 144 -15.43 -12.50 -3.47
C LEU A 144 -15.17 -14.01 -3.45
N ASP A 145 -15.42 -14.67 -2.31
CA ASP A 145 -15.28 -16.12 -2.18
C ASP A 145 -16.26 -16.86 -3.08
N SER A 146 -17.48 -16.34 -3.19
CA SER A 146 -18.50 -16.93 -4.08
C SER A 146 -18.14 -16.81 -5.56
N LEU A 147 -17.48 -15.70 -5.94
CA LEU A 147 -16.99 -15.51 -7.32
C LEU A 147 -15.78 -16.41 -7.61
N ARG A 148 -14.86 -16.55 -6.65
CA ARG A 148 -13.68 -17.43 -6.79
C ARG A 148 -14.07 -18.91 -6.82
N GLY A 149 -15.07 -19.30 -6.04
CA GLY A 149 -15.59 -20.67 -6.00
C GLY A 149 -16.85 -20.87 -6.85
N LEU A 150 -16.99 -20.13 -7.96
CA LEU A 150 -18.16 -20.23 -8.83
C LEU A 150 -18.24 -21.60 -9.51
N ASP A 151 -17.12 -22.13 -9.95
CA ASP A 151 -17.02 -23.44 -10.61
C ASP A 151 -17.45 -24.56 -9.66
N GLU A 152 -16.98 -24.55 -8.41
CA GLU A 152 -17.38 -25.48 -7.38
C GLU A 152 -18.87 -25.34 -7.02
N THR A 153 -19.34 -24.09 -6.98
CA THR A 153 -20.75 -23.81 -6.71
C THR A 153 -21.66 -24.41 -7.78
N ILE A 154 -21.26 -24.33 -9.03
CA ILE A 154 -21.98 -24.92 -10.17
C ILE A 154 -21.83 -26.44 -10.16
N GLN A 155 -20.60 -26.95 -10.00
CA GLN A 155 -20.31 -28.39 -10.03
C GLN A 155 -21.11 -29.16 -8.96
N TYR A 156 -21.22 -28.59 -7.75
CA TYR A 156 -21.93 -29.23 -6.63
C TYR A 156 -23.39 -28.76 -6.48
N ASN A 157 -23.92 -28.02 -7.48
CA ASN A 157 -25.31 -27.51 -7.49
C ASN A 157 -25.70 -26.73 -6.21
N GLN A 158 -24.77 -25.91 -5.69
CA GLN A 158 -24.98 -25.10 -4.49
C GLN A 158 -25.43 -23.65 -4.77
N GLY A 159 -25.77 -23.32 -6.03
CA GLY A 159 -26.11 -21.96 -6.45
C GLY A 159 -27.26 -21.33 -5.65
N GLU A 160 -28.38 -22.06 -5.48
CA GLU A 160 -29.53 -21.55 -4.73
C GLU A 160 -29.22 -21.35 -3.24
N LYS A 161 -28.40 -22.22 -2.65
CA LYS A 161 -27.95 -22.07 -1.25
C LYS A 161 -27.07 -20.82 -1.07
N ARG A 162 -26.09 -20.62 -1.97
CA ARG A 162 -25.22 -19.43 -1.96
C ARG A 162 -26.01 -18.14 -2.15
N LYS A 163 -26.96 -18.14 -3.08
CA LYS A 163 -27.88 -17.02 -3.34
C LYS A 163 -28.73 -16.72 -2.10
N GLY A 164 -29.25 -17.75 -1.41
CA GLY A 164 -29.98 -17.58 -0.15
C GLY A 164 -29.12 -16.93 0.93
N GLN A 165 -27.90 -17.39 1.15
CA GLN A 165 -26.97 -16.82 2.10
C GLN A 165 -26.64 -15.35 1.80
N MET A 166 -26.38 -15.02 0.52
CA MET A 166 -26.15 -13.64 0.08
C MET A 166 -27.38 -12.75 0.32
N SER A 167 -28.58 -13.25 0.05
CA SER A 167 -29.84 -12.55 0.33
C SER A 167 -30.04 -12.27 1.82
N ASP A 168 -29.68 -13.22 2.69
CA ASP A 168 -29.80 -13.05 4.13
C ASP A 168 -28.80 -12.01 4.67
N CYS A 169 -27.55 -12.05 4.23
CA CYS A 169 -26.55 -11.01 4.54
C CYS A 169 -27.00 -9.64 4.06
N SER A 170 -27.49 -9.53 2.82
CA SER A 170 -27.99 -8.28 2.25
C SER A 170 -29.21 -7.75 3.03
N ARG A 171 -30.11 -8.63 3.47
CA ARG A 171 -31.28 -8.24 4.28
C ARG A 171 -30.87 -7.73 5.67
N LYS A 172 -29.89 -8.38 6.31
CA LYS A 172 -29.31 -7.92 7.57
C LYS A 172 -28.71 -6.51 7.42
N LEU A 173 -27.89 -6.29 6.38
CA LEU A 173 -27.33 -5.00 6.08
C LEU A 173 -28.37 -3.93 5.78
N ALA A 174 -29.43 -4.27 5.04
CA ALA A 174 -30.54 -3.35 4.76
C ALA A 174 -31.23 -2.91 6.04
N GLY A 175 -31.45 -3.82 7.01
CA GLY A 175 -31.98 -3.48 8.34
C GLY A 175 -31.08 -2.54 9.12
N MET A 176 -29.77 -2.79 9.13
CA MET A 176 -28.79 -1.91 9.80
C MET A 176 -28.72 -0.53 9.12
N GLN A 177 -28.80 -0.47 7.79
CA GLN A 177 -28.84 0.79 7.05
C GLN A 177 -30.13 1.57 7.36
N GLU A 178 -31.28 0.90 7.50
CA GLU A 178 -32.53 1.53 7.90
C GLU A 178 -32.43 2.15 9.30
N ASP A 179 -31.83 1.44 10.26
CA ASP A 179 -31.59 1.95 11.61
C ASP A 179 -30.68 3.17 11.63
N LEU A 180 -29.60 3.18 10.84
CA LEU A 180 -28.70 4.33 10.66
C LEU A 180 -29.45 5.51 10.05
N SER A 181 -30.24 5.29 8.99
CA SER A 181 -31.02 6.33 8.33
C SER A 181 -32.11 6.93 9.25
N ARG A 182 -32.76 6.10 10.08
CA ARG A 182 -33.70 6.59 11.11
C ARG A 182 -33.00 7.46 12.14
N MET A 183 -31.81 7.07 12.57
CA MET A 183 -31.02 7.84 13.52
C MET A 183 -30.60 9.19 12.94
N GLU A 184 -30.13 9.23 11.68
CA GLU A 184 -29.81 10.47 10.97
C GLU A 184 -31.03 11.37 10.79
N GLY A 185 -32.17 10.79 10.41
CA GLY A 185 -33.43 11.52 10.28
C GLY A 185 -33.91 12.15 11.59
N SER A 186 -33.84 11.40 12.69
CA SER A 186 -34.14 11.88 14.04
C SER A 186 -33.22 13.01 14.47
N GLN A 187 -31.91 12.85 14.24
CA GLN A 187 -30.91 13.87 14.51
C GLN A 187 -31.19 15.17 13.74
N ARG A 188 -31.48 15.06 12.44
CA ARG A 188 -31.80 16.20 11.59
C ARG A 188 -33.06 16.92 12.06
N SER A 189 -34.07 16.16 12.45
CA SER A 189 -35.33 16.71 12.99
C SER A 189 -35.11 17.45 14.31
N PHE A 190 -34.32 16.87 15.23
CA PHE A 190 -33.94 17.50 16.49
C PHE A 190 -33.14 18.79 16.28
N THR A 191 -32.15 18.76 15.38
CA THR A 191 -31.37 19.96 15.01
C THR A 191 -32.25 21.08 14.48
N ASN A 192 -33.17 20.77 13.57
CA ASN A 192 -34.10 21.75 13.02
C ASN A 192 -35.04 22.31 14.09
N LEU A 193 -35.53 21.49 15.02
CA LEU A 193 -36.32 21.94 16.15
C LEU A 193 -35.55 22.94 17.02
N MET A 194 -34.28 22.64 17.34
CA MET A 194 -33.42 23.53 18.13
C MET A 194 -33.18 24.87 17.43
N ILE A 195 -32.99 24.86 16.11
CA ILE A 195 -32.85 26.08 15.30
C ILE A 195 -34.12 26.92 15.35
N LEU A 196 -35.30 26.28 15.22
CA LEU A 196 -36.58 26.97 15.34
C LEU A 196 -36.77 27.57 16.73
N LEU A 197 -36.50 26.81 17.79
CA LEU A 197 -36.58 27.30 19.17
C LEU A 197 -35.64 28.48 19.43
N ALA A 198 -34.41 28.42 18.91
CA ALA A 198 -33.44 29.52 19.01
C ALA A 198 -33.94 30.77 18.25
N SER A 199 -34.49 30.58 17.06
CA SER A 199 -35.04 31.69 16.24
C SER A 199 -36.26 32.36 16.88
N PHE A 200 -37.20 31.57 17.39
CA PHE A 200 -38.34 32.11 18.16
C PHE A 200 -37.90 32.71 19.50
N GLY A 201 -36.93 32.13 20.17
CA GLY A 201 -36.30 32.69 21.37
C GLY A 201 -35.67 34.03 21.10
N MET A 202 -34.98 34.21 19.97
CA MET A 202 -34.43 35.49 19.54
C MET A 202 -35.53 36.51 19.30
N LEU A 203 -36.61 36.14 18.59
CA LEU A 203 -37.77 37.01 18.36
C LEU A 203 -38.41 37.44 19.67
N ALA A 204 -38.69 36.53 20.60
CA ALA A 204 -39.29 36.83 21.89
C ALA A 204 -38.38 37.74 22.75
N LEU A 205 -37.07 37.46 22.79
CA LEU A 205 -36.08 38.29 23.49
C LEU A 205 -36.06 39.71 22.92
N THR A 206 -35.95 39.84 21.60
CA THR A 206 -35.87 41.16 20.95
C THR A 206 -37.16 41.96 21.08
N ILE A 207 -38.36 41.35 21.05
CA ILE A 207 -39.63 42.00 21.37
C ILE A 207 -39.64 42.51 22.82
N HIS A 208 -39.16 41.73 23.78
CA HIS A 208 -39.06 42.13 25.19
C HIS A 208 -38.11 43.32 25.38
N LEU A 209 -36.95 43.30 24.74
CA LEU A 209 -35.98 44.41 24.79
C LEU A 209 -36.53 45.69 24.09
N TYR A 210 -37.29 45.53 23.03
CA TYR A 210 -37.98 46.64 22.39
C TYR A 210 -39.03 47.31 23.33
N GLY A 211 -39.79 46.45 24.05
CA GLY A 211 -40.74 46.94 25.05
C GLY A 211 -40.11 47.72 26.20
N LYS A 212 -38.80 47.44 26.49
CA LYS A 212 -37.97 48.20 27.45
C LYS A 212 -37.33 49.46 26.85
N GLY A 213 -37.43 49.67 25.53
CA GLY A 213 -36.76 50.77 24.84
C GLY A 213 -35.25 50.59 24.64
N GLU A 214 -34.71 49.39 24.83
CA GLU A 214 -33.28 49.12 24.72
C GLU A 214 -32.82 48.86 23.26
N ILE A 215 -33.73 48.47 22.38
CA ILE A 215 -33.50 48.29 20.93
C ILE A 215 -34.63 48.90 20.11
N GLY A 216 -34.35 49.28 18.86
CA GLY A 216 -35.34 49.73 17.88
C GLY A 216 -36.06 48.58 17.18
N PHE A 217 -37.12 48.90 16.41
CA PHE A 217 -37.84 47.90 15.59
C PHE A 217 -36.92 47.25 14.54
N ASP A 218 -35.98 48.00 13.99
CA ASP A 218 -34.93 47.52 13.11
C ASP A 218 -34.10 46.41 13.76
N GLY A 219 -33.84 46.53 15.07
CA GLY A 219 -33.14 45.51 15.85
C GLY A 219 -33.90 44.18 15.95
N ILE A 220 -35.25 44.23 16.14
CA ILE A 220 -36.09 43.02 16.16
C ILE A 220 -35.93 42.28 14.82
N LEU A 221 -36.15 42.99 13.73
CA LEU A 221 -36.15 42.41 12.40
C LEU A 221 -34.75 41.86 12.03
N THR A 222 -33.72 42.68 12.24
CA THR A 222 -32.35 42.33 11.86
C THR A 222 -31.82 41.15 12.67
N CYS A 223 -31.97 41.15 14.01
CA CYS A 223 -31.46 40.05 14.85
C CYS A 223 -32.18 38.74 14.55
N THR A 224 -33.50 38.77 14.32
CA THR A 224 -34.26 37.56 14.03
C THR A 224 -33.92 36.98 12.66
N ILE A 225 -33.87 37.82 11.61
CA ILE A 225 -33.50 37.36 10.25
C ILE A 225 -32.03 36.87 10.23
N ALA A 226 -31.14 37.61 10.87
CA ALA A 226 -29.74 37.22 10.98
C ALA A 226 -29.57 35.86 11.66
N MET A 227 -30.30 35.63 12.76
CA MET A 227 -30.29 34.34 13.47
C MET A 227 -30.82 33.22 12.58
N MET A 228 -31.94 33.39 11.91
CA MET A 228 -32.52 32.38 11.02
C MET A 228 -31.60 32.04 9.83
N GLY A 229 -30.94 33.03 9.25
CA GLY A 229 -30.12 32.87 8.04
C GLY A 229 -28.70 32.37 8.29
N SER A 230 -28.23 32.39 9.54
CA SER A 230 -26.81 32.11 9.86
C SER A 230 -26.50 30.67 10.23
N PHE A 231 -27.48 29.80 10.42
CA PHE A 231 -27.28 28.42 10.83
C PHE A 231 -26.69 27.50 9.73
N GLY A 232 -26.75 27.88 8.46
CA GLY A 232 -26.30 27.04 7.34
C GLY A 232 -24.92 26.38 7.55
N PRO A 233 -23.87 27.17 7.80
CA PRO A 233 -22.54 26.63 8.07
C PRO A 233 -22.47 25.76 9.34
N VAL A 234 -23.26 26.08 10.37
CA VAL A 234 -23.27 25.32 11.63
C VAL A 234 -23.99 23.98 11.48
N VAL A 235 -25.06 23.92 10.68
CA VAL A 235 -25.77 22.68 10.34
C VAL A 235 -24.85 21.71 9.54
N ALA A 236 -23.98 22.25 8.69
CA ALA A 236 -23.01 21.45 7.97
C ALA A 236 -22.07 20.66 8.93
N LEU A 237 -21.73 21.23 10.10
CA LEU A 237 -20.95 20.52 11.13
C LEU A 237 -21.72 19.33 11.74
N SER A 238 -23.04 19.47 11.88
CA SER A 238 -23.85 18.38 12.45
C SER A 238 -23.84 17.11 11.60
N SER A 239 -23.66 17.22 10.29
CA SER A 239 -23.58 16.08 9.38
C SER A 239 -22.18 15.44 9.32
N LEU A 240 -21.13 16.14 9.79
CA LEU A 240 -19.76 15.65 9.75
C LEU A 240 -19.45 14.62 10.83
N SER A 241 -20.18 14.60 11.95
CA SER A 241 -19.84 13.77 13.12
C SER A 241 -19.79 12.27 12.80
N ASN A 242 -20.64 11.78 11.90
CA ASN A 242 -20.67 10.36 11.52
C ASN A 242 -19.45 9.95 10.68
N ASN A 243 -18.97 10.83 9.81
CA ASN A 243 -17.81 10.56 8.95
C ASN A 243 -16.49 10.78 9.69
N LEU A 244 -16.46 11.67 10.68
CA LEU A 244 -15.24 12.02 11.40
C LEU A 244 -14.61 10.82 12.13
N ASN A 245 -15.40 10.07 12.91
CA ASN A 245 -14.90 8.92 13.65
C ASN A 245 -14.31 7.85 12.72
N GLN A 246 -14.96 7.65 11.58
CA GLN A 246 -14.49 6.71 10.57
C GLN A 246 -13.19 7.16 9.94
N THR A 247 -13.09 8.44 9.57
CA THR A 247 -11.87 9.00 8.98
C THR A 247 -10.71 8.99 9.97
N LEU A 248 -10.97 9.26 11.25
CA LEU A 248 -9.95 9.15 12.30
C LEU A 248 -9.45 7.70 12.46
N ALA A 249 -10.36 6.72 12.44
CA ALA A 249 -9.97 5.31 12.48
C ALA A 249 -9.15 4.89 11.27
N SER A 250 -9.51 5.35 10.07
CA SER A 250 -8.72 5.13 8.85
C SER A 250 -7.35 5.81 8.91
N GLY A 251 -7.30 7.03 9.46
CA GLY A 251 -6.05 7.76 9.71
C GLY A 251 -5.13 7.01 10.66
N GLU A 252 -5.66 6.45 11.74
CA GLU A 252 -4.92 5.63 12.70
C GLU A 252 -4.32 4.36 12.05
N ARG A 253 -5.09 3.68 11.20
CA ARG A 253 -4.59 2.51 10.45
C ARG A 253 -3.46 2.88 9.49
N VAL A 254 -3.59 3.97 8.75
CA VAL A 254 -2.54 4.47 7.86
C VAL A 254 -1.30 4.89 8.65
N LEU A 255 -1.47 5.59 9.79
CA LEU A 255 -0.38 6.02 10.65
C LEU A 255 0.35 4.82 11.27
N SER A 256 -0.39 3.86 11.81
CA SER A 256 0.16 2.61 12.36
C SER A 256 1.03 1.88 11.33
N LEU A 257 0.58 1.82 10.06
CA LEU A 257 1.39 1.23 8.99
C LEU A 257 2.66 2.07 8.69
N LEU A 258 2.55 3.40 8.69
CA LEU A 258 3.70 4.29 8.44
C LEU A 258 4.75 4.26 9.56
N GLU A 259 4.36 4.00 10.79
CA GLU A 259 5.22 3.92 11.96
C GLU A 259 5.79 2.52 12.20
N GLU A 260 5.32 1.53 11.43
CA GLU A 260 5.78 0.15 11.58
C GLU A 260 7.25 0.00 11.22
N LYS A 261 8.02 -0.61 12.12
CA LYS A 261 9.45 -0.83 11.90
C LYS A 261 9.70 -2.10 11.09
N PRO A 262 10.61 -2.08 10.11
CA PRO A 262 11.01 -3.30 9.40
C PRO A 262 11.68 -4.29 10.36
N LEU A 263 11.56 -5.60 10.06
CA LEU A 263 12.28 -6.65 10.79
C LEU A 263 13.76 -6.70 10.39
N VAL A 264 14.05 -6.37 9.13
CA VAL A 264 15.40 -6.29 8.59
C VAL A 264 15.66 -4.86 8.15
N GLU A 265 16.70 -4.24 8.69
CA GLU A 265 17.07 -2.87 8.30
C GLU A 265 17.87 -2.89 6.99
N GLU A 266 17.52 -2.01 6.06
CA GLU A 266 18.33 -1.78 4.85
C GLU A 266 19.68 -1.18 5.24
N ILE A 267 20.74 -1.74 4.69
CA ILE A 267 22.09 -1.18 4.83
C ILE A 267 22.31 -0.25 3.65
N PRO A 268 22.50 1.07 3.89
CA PRO A 268 22.65 2.05 2.82
C PRO A 268 23.98 1.87 2.08
N ASP A 269 24.00 2.27 0.81
CA ASP A 269 25.23 2.39 0.02
C ASP A 269 26.15 3.46 0.67
N GLY A 270 27.41 3.12 0.99
CA GLY A 270 28.37 4.04 1.60
C GLY A 270 29.17 3.47 2.77
N THR A 271 28.83 2.28 3.28
CA THR A 271 29.80 1.46 4.01
C THR A 271 30.81 0.95 3.00
N GLU A 272 32.13 1.14 3.26
CA GLU A 272 33.21 0.72 2.35
C GLU A 272 33.08 -0.77 2.01
N PHE A 273 32.48 -1.04 0.84
CA PHE A 273 32.37 -2.37 0.27
C PHE A 273 33.12 -2.37 -1.07
N HIS A 274 34.29 -2.95 -1.08
CA HIS A 274 35.02 -3.21 -2.31
C HIS A 274 34.44 -4.48 -2.96
N ALA A 275 33.61 -4.28 -3.98
CA ALA A 275 33.05 -5.37 -4.76
C ALA A 275 34.15 -6.07 -5.54
N VAL A 276 34.22 -7.36 -5.32
CA VAL A 276 35.08 -8.24 -6.10
C VAL A 276 34.31 -8.72 -7.32
N GLY A 277 34.69 -8.20 -8.49
CA GLY A 277 34.60 -8.80 -9.80
C GLY A 277 33.23 -8.92 -10.52
N ARG A 278 33.18 -8.33 -11.70
CA ARG A 278 32.17 -8.39 -12.77
C ARG A 278 30.85 -7.65 -12.54
N PHE A 279 30.94 -6.33 -12.44
CA PHE A 279 29.79 -5.50 -12.81
C PHE A 279 30.29 -4.38 -13.71
N ASN A 280 29.76 -4.33 -14.93
CA ASN A 280 29.80 -3.11 -15.73
C ASN A 280 28.97 -2.08 -14.99
N ASP A 281 29.63 -1.05 -14.47
CA ASP A 281 28.97 0.11 -13.84
C ASP A 281 28.12 0.81 -14.92
N VAL A 282 26.85 0.41 -14.95
CA VAL A 282 25.82 1.27 -15.55
C VAL A 282 25.36 2.17 -14.41
N GLU A 283 25.90 3.38 -14.36
CA GLU A 283 25.34 4.46 -13.53
C GLU A 283 23.84 4.55 -13.78
N ARG A 284 23.04 4.05 -12.85
CA ARG A 284 21.62 4.40 -12.80
C ARG A 284 21.53 5.79 -12.21
N GLN A 285 21.37 6.76 -13.06
CA GLN A 285 20.82 8.05 -12.65
C GLN A 285 19.37 7.78 -12.21
N ASP A 286 19.14 7.74 -10.91
CA ASP A 286 17.80 7.88 -10.33
C ASP A 286 17.36 9.35 -10.54
N GLU A 287 17.00 9.72 -11.76
CA GLU A 287 16.15 10.88 -11.98
C GLU A 287 14.71 10.45 -11.68
N PRO A 288 14.02 11.12 -10.75
CA PRO A 288 12.59 10.94 -10.62
C PRO A 288 11.94 11.39 -11.92
N GLU A 289 11.25 10.48 -12.61
CA GLU A 289 10.45 10.80 -13.79
C GLU A 289 9.63 12.07 -13.53
N ARG A 290 9.96 13.10 -14.29
CA ARG A 290 9.16 14.32 -14.38
C ARG A 290 7.83 13.95 -15.02
N ILE A 291 6.79 13.85 -14.19
CA ILE A 291 5.42 14.03 -14.67
C ILE A 291 5.35 15.48 -15.16
N THR A 292 5.51 15.68 -16.46
CA THR A 292 5.32 16.96 -17.13
C THR A 292 3.82 17.26 -17.23
N ALA A 293 3.26 17.78 -16.15
CA ALA A 293 2.14 18.69 -16.23
C ALA A 293 2.74 20.08 -16.01
N GLY A 294 2.76 20.88 -17.07
CA GLY A 294 3.43 22.17 -17.09
C GLY A 294 2.99 23.09 -15.96
N MET A 295 3.92 23.40 -15.07
CA MET A 295 3.95 24.62 -14.28
C MET A 295 5.40 24.88 -13.85
N HIS A 296 5.99 25.93 -14.39
CA HIS A 296 7.25 26.49 -13.95
C HIS A 296 7.13 26.95 -12.49
N VAL A 297 7.84 26.28 -11.57
CA VAL A 297 8.19 26.86 -10.28
C VAL A 297 9.69 27.12 -10.28
N LYS A 298 10.05 28.39 -10.37
CA LYS A 298 11.41 28.90 -10.13
C LYS A 298 11.77 28.74 -8.66
N GLY A 299 12.95 28.20 -8.40
CA GLY A 299 13.69 28.44 -7.16
C GLY A 299 13.90 27.24 -6.26
N TRP A 300 14.85 26.37 -6.60
CA TRP A 300 15.67 25.68 -5.59
C TRP A 300 17.14 25.74 -6.02
N LYS A 301 17.98 26.30 -5.13
CA LYS A 301 19.42 26.42 -5.34
C LYS A 301 20.05 25.03 -5.19
N LYS A 302 20.84 24.64 -6.19
CA LYS A 302 21.83 23.58 -6.13
C LYS A 302 23.02 24.07 -5.32
N ASP A 303 23.28 23.49 -4.16
CA ASP A 303 24.61 23.52 -3.55
C ASP A 303 24.95 22.10 -3.10
N GLY A 304 25.95 21.51 -3.74
CA GLY A 304 26.49 20.18 -3.45
C GLY A 304 27.14 19.55 -4.68
N ALA A 305 28.18 20.21 -5.21
CA ALA A 305 29.04 19.60 -6.22
C ALA A 305 29.94 18.55 -5.57
N TYR A 306 29.77 17.28 -5.93
CA TYR A 306 30.82 16.28 -5.77
C TYR A 306 31.63 16.24 -7.09
N SER A 307 32.91 16.59 -6.98
CA SER A 307 33.88 16.43 -8.03
C SER A 307 34.37 14.97 -8.00
N SER A 308 34.08 14.22 -9.05
CA SER A 308 34.70 12.92 -9.30
C SER A 308 35.81 13.10 -10.36
N ASP A 309 37.05 13.02 -9.92
CA ASP A 309 38.21 12.86 -10.82
C ASP A 309 38.28 11.40 -11.31
N PRO A 310 38.30 11.13 -12.62
CA PRO A 310 38.25 9.76 -13.14
C PRO A 310 39.63 9.05 -13.26
N GLU A 311 40.71 9.59 -12.73
CA GLU A 311 42.04 9.00 -12.89
C GLU A 311 42.69 8.54 -11.60
N LYS A 312 42.14 7.50 -10.96
CA LYS A 312 42.91 6.62 -10.08
C LYS A 312 42.08 5.40 -9.67
N ILE A 313 41.83 4.49 -10.60
CA ILE A 313 41.47 3.13 -10.26
C ILE A 313 42.68 2.27 -10.54
N GLU A 314 43.49 2.03 -9.50
CA GLU A 314 44.50 0.97 -9.54
C GLU A 314 43.80 -0.37 -9.82
N LYS A 315 44.32 -1.09 -10.81
CA LYS A 315 43.92 -2.47 -11.13
C LYS A 315 44.27 -3.37 -9.97
N GLU A 316 43.41 -3.49 -8.97
CA GLU A 316 43.44 -4.59 -8.03
C GLU A 316 42.91 -5.86 -8.71
N SER A 317 43.60 -6.96 -8.49
CA SER A 317 43.33 -8.29 -9.04
C SER A 317 41.88 -8.70 -8.75
N VAL A 318 41.14 -9.04 -9.80
CA VAL A 318 39.78 -9.60 -9.73
C VAL A 318 39.85 -10.94 -8.97
N VAL A 319 39.54 -10.93 -7.67
CA VAL A 319 39.27 -12.14 -6.90
C VAL A 319 37.84 -12.57 -7.27
N GLY A 320 37.65 -13.78 -7.80
CA GLY A 320 36.32 -14.30 -8.16
C GLY A 320 35.46 -14.54 -6.91
N PHE A 321 34.14 -14.62 -7.09
CA PHE A 321 33.19 -14.98 -6.03
C PHE A 321 33.66 -16.19 -5.22
N THR A 322 33.74 -16.07 -3.89
CA THR A 322 34.34 -17.04 -2.99
C THR A 322 33.36 -18.07 -2.42
N GLY A 323 32.04 -17.89 -2.71
CA GLY A 323 30.97 -18.75 -2.21
C GLY A 323 30.14 -18.12 -1.11
N ALA A 324 29.39 -18.97 -0.44
CA ALA A 324 28.58 -18.55 0.72
C ALA A 324 28.66 -19.63 1.81
N GLU A 325 28.48 -19.24 3.07
CA GLU A 325 28.51 -20.12 4.22
C GLU A 325 27.42 -19.78 5.23
N VAL A 326 26.75 -20.80 5.71
CA VAL A 326 25.77 -20.75 6.79
C VAL A 326 26.42 -21.43 7.98
N SER A 327 26.59 -20.74 9.10
CA SER A 327 27.36 -21.24 10.24
C SER A 327 26.52 -21.17 11.52
N HIS A 328 26.20 -22.35 12.07
CA HIS A 328 25.47 -22.53 13.32
C HIS A 328 24.18 -21.70 13.42
N VAL A 329 23.39 -21.70 12.33
CA VAL A 329 22.20 -20.87 12.23
C VAL A 329 21.01 -21.50 12.93
N THR A 330 20.44 -20.77 13.87
CA THR A 330 19.12 -21.04 14.45
C THR A 330 18.16 -19.94 14.00
N PHE A 331 17.00 -20.35 13.53
CA PHE A 331 15.96 -19.42 13.06
C PHE A 331 14.56 -19.91 13.41
N ALA A 332 13.72 -18.99 13.90
CA ALA A 332 12.30 -19.22 14.19
C ALA A 332 11.43 -18.14 13.55
N TYR A 333 10.25 -18.55 13.06
CA TYR A 333 9.16 -17.62 12.80
C TYR A 333 8.36 -17.50 14.10
N GLU A 334 8.36 -16.32 14.70
CA GLU A 334 7.79 -16.11 16.03
C GLU A 334 8.36 -17.12 17.04
N ASP A 335 7.54 -18.07 17.51
CA ASP A 335 7.94 -19.11 18.49
C ASP A 335 8.25 -20.47 17.84
N GLU A 336 8.07 -20.62 16.52
CA GLU A 336 8.29 -21.89 15.81
C GLU A 336 9.70 -21.96 15.24
N ILE A 337 10.54 -22.83 15.81
CA ILE A 337 11.91 -23.08 15.35
C ILE A 337 11.86 -23.86 14.03
N ILE A 338 12.41 -23.26 12.98
CA ILE A 338 12.49 -23.86 11.64
C ILE A 338 13.87 -24.41 11.35
N LEU A 339 14.92 -23.70 11.77
CA LEU A 339 16.32 -24.16 11.66
C LEU A 339 16.92 -24.20 13.06
N ASP A 340 17.66 -25.28 13.36
CA ASP A 340 18.26 -25.54 14.66
C ASP A 340 19.73 -25.95 14.46
N ASP A 341 20.66 -25.05 14.79
CA ASP A 341 22.12 -25.23 14.66
C ASP A 341 22.55 -25.67 13.24
N TYR A 342 21.95 -25.05 12.21
CA TYR A 342 22.17 -25.45 10.83
C TYR A 342 23.46 -24.87 10.26
N SER A 343 24.30 -25.74 9.63
CA SER A 343 25.52 -25.31 8.98
C SER A 343 25.65 -25.90 7.57
N LEU A 344 26.03 -25.04 6.60
CA LEU A 344 26.16 -25.43 5.20
C LEU A 344 27.22 -24.58 4.50
N LYS A 345 28.04 -25.19 3.67
CA LYS A 345 29.03 -24.48 2.85
C LYS A 345 28.72 -24.59 1.37
N LEU A 346 28.60 -23.45 0.69
CA LEU A 346 28.34 -23.33 -0.73
C LEU A 346 29.65 -23.00 -1.46
N ALA A 347 30.27 -23.99 -2.03
CA ALA A 347 31.53 -23.81 -2.75
C ALA A 347 31.31 -23.09 -4.09
N PRO A 348 32.22 -22.17 -4.48
CA PRO A 348 32.09 -21.42 -5.73
C PRO A 348 32.13 -22.36 -6.95
N GLY A 349 31.30 -22.05 -7.96
CA GLY A 349 31.25 -22.83 -9.20
C GLY A 349 30.67 -24.23 -9.05
N LYS A 350 29.93 -24.52 -7.96
CA LYS A 350 29.30 -25.82 -7.71
C LYS A 350 27.77 -25.68 -7.67
N ILE A 351 27.11 -26.77 -8.03
CA ILE A 351 25.66 -26.94 -7.83
C ILE A 351 25.48 -27.72 -6.52
N THR A 352 24.95 -27.05 -5.51
CA THR A 352 24.60 -27.68 -4.23
C THR A 352 23.12 -28.00 -4.22
N GLY A 353 22.75 -29.26 -4.13
CA GLY A 353 21.37 -29.73 -3.96
C GLY A 353 21.01 -29.81 -2.49
N ILE A 354 19.80 -29.32 -2.14
CA ILE A 354 19.20 -29.48 -0.82
C ILE A 354 17.91 -30.26 -1.01
N HIS A 355 17.94 -31.52 -0.55
CA HIS A 355 16.83 -32.44 -0.64
C HIS A 355 16.16 -32.60 0.74
N GLY A 356 14.89 -32.88 0.78
CA GLY A 356 14.15 -33.11 2.03
C GLY A 356 12.65 -32.99 1.88
N SER A 357 11.91 -33.40 2.90
CA SER A 357 10.46 -33.36 2.92
C SER A 357 9.89 -31.93 2.87
N SER A 358 8.62 -31.79 2.47
CA SER A 358 7.94 -30.50 2.55
C SER A 358 7.89 -30.03 4.02
N GLY A 359 8.16 -28.74 4.26
CA GLY A 359 8.18 -28.15 5.60
C GLY A 359 9.51 -28.33 6.35
N SER A 360 10.56 -28.95 5.77
CA SER A 360 11.85 -29.13 6.45
C SER A 360 12.70 -27.86 6.59
N GLY A 361 12.23 -26.68 6.12
CA GLY A 361 12.96 -25.41 6.25
C GLY A 361 13.78 -24.98 5.02
N LYS A 362 13.72 -25.73 3.90
CA LYS A 362 14.52 -25.45 2.68
C LYS A 362 14.29 -24.05 2.10
N SER A 363 13.04 -23.68 1.89
CA SER A 363 12.69 -22.34 1.38
C SER A 363 13.06 -21.24 2.36
N THR A 364 12.94 -21.51 3.67
CA THR A 364 13.38 -20.59 4.73
C THR A 364 14.89 -20.34 4.65
N LEU A 365 15.68 -21.37 4.43
CA LEU A 365 17.12 -21.23 4.25
C LEU A 365 17.48 -20.33 3.07
N LEU A 366 16.81 -20.49 1.91
CA LEU A 366 17.02 -19.61 0.75
C LEU A 366 16.63 -18.15 1.07
N LYS A 367 15.54 -17.95 1.79
CA LYS A 367 15.10 -16.62 2.22
C LYS A 367 16.07 -15.96 3.20
N LEU A 368 16.74 -16.75 4.06
CA LEU A 368 17.78 -16.26 4.96
C LEU A 368 19.07 -15.92 4.22
N LEU A 369 19.48 -16.71 3.23
CA LEU A 369 20.58 -16.38 2.32
C LEU A 369 20.34 -15.04 1.63
N MET A 370 19.11 -14.81 1.13
CA MET A 370 18.66 -13.52 0.57
C MET A 370 18.56 -12.39 1.63
N ARG A 371 18.83 -12.67 2.89
CA ARG A 371 18.59 -11.72 3.99
C ARG A 371 17.19 -11.07 3.94
N PHE A 372 16.17 -11.90 3.67
CA PHE A 372 14.78 -11.46 3.84
C PHE A 372 14.36 -11.45 5.30
N TRP A 373 15.04 -12.23 6.15
CA TRP A 373 15.06 -12.21 7.60
C TRP A 373 16.49 -12.26 8.10
N ASP A 374 16.73 -11.70 9.27
CA ASP A 374 17.99 -11.93 10.00
C ASP A 374 17.86 -13.18 10.87
N VAL A 375 18.95 -13.91 11.06
CA VAL A 375 18.99 -15.13 11.90
C VAL A 375 18.91 -14.79 13.37
N ASN A 376 18.34 -15.70 14.18
CA ASN A 376 18.30 -15.52 15.64
C ASN A 376 19.68 -15.79 16.26
N GLU A 377 20.36 -16.86 15.83
CA GLU A 377 21.70 -17.23 16.25
C GLU A 377 22.54 -17.66 15.05
N GLY A 378 23.86 -17.61 15.19
CA GLY A 378 24.79 -17.91 14.11
C GLY A 378 24.99 -16.78 13.11
N ASN A 379 25.56 -17.10 11.95
CA ASN A 379 25.76 -16.12 10.90
C ASN A 379 25.64 -16.73 9.50
N ILE A 380 25.33 -15.87 8.53
CA ILE A 380 25.36 -16.20 7.11
C ILE A 380 26.35 -15.25 6.44
N SER A 381 27.31 -15.79 5.72
CA SER A 381 28.28 -15.02 4.96
C SER A 381 28.16 -15.29 3.46
N VAL A 382 28.28 -14.24 2.67
CA VAL A 382 28.36 -14.26 1.22
C VAL A 382 29.64 -13.54 0.82
N ASP A 383 30.45 -14.17 0.01
CA ASP A 383 31.77 -13.67 -0.39
C ASP A 383 32.68 -13.31 0.81
N ASN A 384 32.70 -14.19 1.82
CA ASN A 384 33.42 -14.05 3.10
C ASN A 384 33.00 -12.86 3.99
N LYS A 385 31.85 -12.23 3.73
CA LYS A 385 31.31 -11.16 4.58
C LYS A 385 29.94 -11.56 5.11
N ASP A 386 29.66 -11.19 6.35
CA ASP A 386 28.33 -11.37 6.94
C ASP A 386 27.30 -10.58 6.13
N VAL A 387 26.18 -11.22 5.78
CA VAL A 387 25.10 -10.59 5.00
C VAL A 387 24.55 -9.34 5.69
N ARG A 388 24.71 -9.22 7.03
CA ARG A 388 24.33 -8.07 7.83
C ARG A 388 25.28 -6.87 7.70
N GLU A 389 26.43 -7.04 7.04
CA GLU A 389 27.42 -6.00 6.78
C GLU A 389 27.47 -5.58 5.31
N ILE A 390 26.80 -6.31 4.43
CA ILE A 390 26.76 -6.04 2.99
C ILE A 390 25.64 -5.03 2.69
N PRO A 391 25.91 -3.91 1.98
CA PRO A 391 24.86 -3.01 1.52
C PRO A 391 23.76 -3.77 0.78
N THR A 392 22.51 -3.51 1.13
CA THR A 392 21.37 -4.31 0.64
C THR A 392 21.32 -4.37 -0.88
N ARG A 393 21.56 -3.25 -1.56
CA ARG A 393 21.63 -3.20 -3.03
C ARG A 393 22.73 -4.10 -3.59
N HIS A 394 23.88 -4.14 -2.92
CA HIS A 394 25.02 -4.94 -3.35
C HIS A 394 24.73 -6.43 -3.18
N LEU A 395 24.16 -6.83 -2.05
CA LEU A 395 23.73 -8.21 -1.82
C LEU A 395 22.75 -8.67 -2.90
N ARG A 396 21.79 -7.83 -3.30
CA ARG A 396 20.84 -8.12 -4.39
C ARG A 396 21.52 -8.32 -5.75
N ASN A 397 22.65 -7.67 -5.99
CA ASN A 397 23.43 -7.88 -7.21
C ASN A 397 24.22 -9.21 -7.19
N LEU A 398 24.59 -9.71 -6.00
CA LEU A 398 25.30 -10.98 -5.84
C LEU A 398 24.39 -12.20 -5.97
N GLU A 399 23.08 -12.03 -5.82
CA GLU A 399 22.12 -13.12 -5.68
C GLU A 399 20.98 -13.04 -6.68
N SER A 400 20.55 -14.18 -7.20
CA SER A 400 19.26 -14.34 -7.90
C SER A 400 18.43 -15.40 -7.19
N TYR A 401 17.15 -15.13 -6.99
CA TYR A 401 16.24 -16.06 -6.33
C TYR A 401 15.05 -16.37 -7.22
N VAL A 402 14.86 -17.64 -7.54
CA VAL A 402 13.67 -18.16 -8.22
C VAL A 402 12.80 -18.81 -7.17
N THR A 403 11.64 -18.21 -6.92
CA THR A 403 10.64 -18.71 -5.97
C THR A 403 9.87 -19.89 -6.55
N GLN A 404 9.29 -20.71 -5.68
CA GLN A 404 8.41 -21.82 -6.06
C GLN A 404 7.25 -21.37 -6.95
N GLU A 405 6.65 -20.21 -6.64
CA GLU A 405 5.63 -19.57 -7.46
C GLU A 405 6.17 -18.28 -8.07
N THR A 406 6.18 -18.21 -9.39
CA THR A 406 6.63 -17.00 -10.12
C THR A 406 5.48 -16.02 -10.28
N HIS A 407 5.62 -14.82 -9.71
CA HIS A 407 4.70 -13.71 -9.91
C HIS A 407 4.99 -12.98 -11.22
N LEU A 408 3.94 -12.74 -12.02
CA LEU A 408 4.02 -11.96 -13.25
C LEU A 408 3.19 -10.68 -13.11
N PHE A 409 3.71 -9.62 -13.71
CA PHE A 409 3.04 -8.32 -13.77
C PHE A 409 2.16 -8.24 -15.01
N HIS A 410 1.07 -7.49 -14.93
CA HIS A 410 0.25 -7.15 -16.09
C HIS A 410 1.01 -6.24 -17.05
N ASP A 411 1.86 -6.84 -17.86
CA ASP A 411 2.75 -6.19 -18.82
C ASP A 411 3.17 -7.20 -19.91
N SER A 412 3.95 -6.80 -20.89
CA SER A 412 4.49 -7.70 -21.91
C SER A 412 5.41 -8.77 -21.31
N ILE A 413 5.55 -9.90 -21.99
CA ILE A 413 6.51 -10.95 -21.61
C ILE A 413 7.92 -10.40 -21.58
N ALA A 414 8.30 -9.54 -22.54
CA ALA A 414 9.60 -8.90 -22.55
C ALA A 414 9.86 -8.10 -21.28
N ASN A 415 8.93 -7.22 -20.87
CA ASN A 415 9.05 -6.41 -19.68
C ASN A 415 9.04 -7.26 -18.40
N ASN A 416 8.25 -8.34 -18.38
CA ASN A 416 8.28 -9.29 -17.29
C ASN A 416 9.64 -9.98 -17.10
N ILE A 417 10.40 -10.24 -18.17
CA ILE A 417 11.77 -10.77 -18.07
C ILE A 417 12.75 -9.63 -17.73
N ALA A 418 12.60 -8.46 -18.37
CA ALA A 418 13.50 -7.31 -18.22
C ALA A 418 13.52 -6.70 -16.82
N ILE A 419 12.54 -7.00 -15.94
CA ILE A 419 12.54 -6.55 -14.55
C ILE A 419 13.81 -6.96 -13.80
N ALA A 420 14.46 -8.05 -14.22
CA ALA A 420 15.70 -8.53 -13.62
C ALA A 420 16.93 -7.67 -13.96
N LYS A 421 16.91 -6.94 -15.07
CA LYS A 421 18.00 -6.08 -15.52
C LYS A 421 17.47 -4.85 -16.24
N SER A 422 17.58 -3.69 -15.61
CA SER A 422 17.16 -2.43 -16.23
C SER A 422 18.01 -2.14 -17.47
N GLY A 423 17.35 -1.74 -18.56
CA GLY A 423 18.02 -1.45 -19.82
C GLY A 423 18.49 -2.68 -20.59
N ALA A 424 18.02 -3.90 -20.25
CA ALA A 424 18.32 -5.09 -21.01
C ALA A 424 17.89 -4.98 -22.48
N THR A 425 18.77 -5.37 -23.38
CA THR A 425 18.44 -5.39 -24.82
C THR A 425 17.52 -6.55 -25.17
N ARG A 426 16.86 -6.47 -26.32
CA ARG A 426 15.96 -7.53 -26.79
C ARG A 426 16.72 -8.85 -26.97
N GLU A 427 17.95 -8.77 -27.43
CA GLU A 427 18.85 -9.93 -27.64
C GLU A 427 19.21 -10.60 -26.32
N GLU A 428 19.50 -9.83 -25.26
CA GLU A 428 19.76 -10.37 -23.91
C GLU A 428 18.52 -11.07 -23.34
N ILE A 429 17.34 -10.46 -23.49
CA ILE A 429 16.07 -11.04 -23.06
C ILE A 429 15.81 -12.37 -23.80
N MET A 430 16.00 -12.39 -25.12
CA MET A 430 15.85 -13.61 -25.92
C MET A 430 16.86 -14.69 -25.57
N ALA A 431 18.10 -14.33 -25.29
CA ALA A 431 19.14 -15.26 -24.87
C ALA A 431 18.80 -15.91 -23.51
N ALA A 432 18.35 -15.12 -22.55
CA ALA A 432 17.89 -15.61 -21.25
C ALA A 432 16.67 -16.54 -21.38
N ALA A 433 15.69 -16.16 -22.21
CA ALA A 433 14.51 -16.98 -22.49
C ALA A 433 14.86 -18.32 -23.18
N LYS A 434 15.86 -18.34 -24.06
CA LYS A 434 16.38 -19.58 -24.67
C LYS A 434 17.01 -20.50 -23.62
N LYS A 435 17.84 -19.98 -22.73
CA LYS A 435 18.43 -20.75 -21.62
C LYS A 435 17.34 -21.34 -20.70
N ALA A 436 16.25 -20.62 -20.51
CA ALA A 436 15.09 -21.07 -19.70
C ALA A 436 14.10 -21.94 -20.48
N SER A 437 14.38 -22.33 -21.72
CA SER A 437 13.50 -23.16 -22.57
C SER A 437 12.08 -22.60 -22.75
N ILE A 438 11.93 -21.27 -22.80
CA ILE A 438 10.62 -20.61 -22.99
C ILE A 438 10.53 -19.84 -24.32
N ASN A 439 11.67 -19.57 -24.99
CA ASN A 439 11.70 -18.79 -26.24
C ASN A 439 10.78 -19.35 -27.32
N ASP A 440 10.82 -20.64 -27.55
CA ASP A 440 10.05 -21.27 -28.64
C ASP A 440 8.55 -21.14 -28.40
N PHE A 441 8.10 -21.31 -27.16
CA PHE A 441 6.73 -21.05 -26.77
C PHE A 441 6.36 -19.56 -27.02
N ILE A 442 7.20 -18.62 -26.58
CA ILE A 442 6.95 -17.18 -26.76
C ILE A 442 6.79 -16.85 -28.26
N MET A 443 7.60 -17.46 -29.13
CA MET A 443 7.55 -17.24 -30.57
C MET A 443 6.28 -17.83 -31.23
N THR A 444 5.56 -18.72 -30.58
CA THR A 444 4.24 -19.21 -31.07
C THR A 444 3.11 -18.23 -30.76
N LEU A 445 3.31 -17.29 -29.85
CA LEU A 445 2.29 -16.32 -29.46
C LEU A 445 2.09 -15.25 -30.56
N PRO A 446 0.86 -14.71 -30.76
CA PRO A 446 0.57 -13.77 -31.84
C PRO A 446 1.44 -12.51 -31.87
N LYS A 447 1.83 -12.00 -30.70
CA LYS A 447 2.72 -10.82 -30.55
C LYS A 447 4.12 -11.20 -30.04
N GLY A 448 4.45 -12.51 -29.97
CA GLY A 448 5.72 -12.98 -29.44
C GLY A 448 6.02 -12.39 -28.04
N TYR A 449 7.18 -11.82 -27.87
CA TYR A 449 7.62 -11.18 -26.61
C TYR A 449 6.81 -9.95 -26.20
N ASP A 450 6.09 -9.31 -27.13
CA ASP A 450 5.23 -8.16 -26.87
C ASP A 450 3.78 -8.59 -26.51
N THR A 451 3.57 -9.90 -26.29
CA THR A 451 2.30 -10.43 -25.77
C THR A 451 2.13 -9.99 -24.33
N GLU A 452 1.00 -9.35 -24.03
CA GLU A 452 0.63 -8.95 -22.68
C GLU A 452 0.21 -10.18 -21.86
N VAL A 453 0.76 -10.27 -20.68
CA VAL A 453 0.38 -11.27 -19.69
C VAL A 453 -0.82 -10.74 -18.92
N GLY A 454 -1.92 -11.53 -18.85
CA GLY A 454 -3.11 -11.17 -18.09
C GLY A 454 -2.82 -10.96 -16.58
N GLU A 455 -3.84 -10.53 -15.85
CA GLU A 455 -3.72 -10.34 -14.40
C GLU A 455 -3.18 -11.62 -13.74
N LEU A 456 -2.13 -11.46 -12.93
CA LEU A 456 -1.44 -12.56 -12.24
C LEU A 456 -0.95 -13.70 -13.16
N GLY A 457 -0.85 -13.44 -14.48
CA GLY A 457 -0.42 -14.43 -15.46
C GLY A 457 -1.44 -15.50 -15.79
N ASP A 458 -2.73 -15.27 -15.61
CA ASP A 458 -3.80 -16.27 -15.80
C ASP A 458 -3.85 -16.87 -17.21
N THR A 459 -3.22 -16.22 -18.19
CA THR A 459 -3.10 -16.71 -19.56
C THR A 459 -1.97 -17.72 -19.77
N LEU A 460 -1.11 -17.95 -18.77
CA LEU A 460 0.05 -18.83 -18.85
C LEU A 460 -0.09 -20.00 -17.87
N SER A 461 0.35 -21.18 -18.30
CA SER A 461 0.43 -22.36 -17.44
C SER A 461 1.48 -22.18 -16.32
N GLY A 462 1.36 -22.96 -15.25
CA GLY A 462 2.33 -22.93 -14.13
C GLY A 462 3.77 -23.17 -14.59
N GLY A 463 3.99 -24.06 -15.54
CA GLY A 463 5.30 -24.33 -16.11
C GLY A 463 5.88 -23.18 -16.94
N GLU A 464 5.03 -22.43 -17.67
CA GLU A 464 5.43 -21.25 -18.43
C GLU A 464 5.82 -20.10 -17.49
N LYS A 465 5.01 -19.84 -16.44
CA LYS A 465 5.32 -18.87 -15.38
C LYS A 465 6.67 -19.18 -14.74
N GLN A 466 6.90 -20.43 -14.39
CA GLN A 466 8.14 -20.87 -13.75
C GLN A 466 9.36 -20.67 -14.67
N ARG A 467 9.26 -21.01 -15.96
CA ARG A 467 10.33 -20.75 -16.93
C ARG A 467 10.60 -19.26 -17.14
N LEU A 468 9.59 -18.39 -17.06
CA LEU A 468 9.81 -16.95 -17.06
C LEU A 468 10.57 -16.47 -15.81
N GLY A 469 10.30 -17.04 -14.64
CA GLY A 469 11.08 -16.79 -13.42
C GLY A 469 12.55 -17.21 -13.57
N ILE A 470 12.79 -18.36 -14.18
CA ILE A 470 14.16 -18.83 -14.48
C ILE A 470 14.84 -17.92 -15.52
N ALA A 471 14.11 -17.44 -16.54
CA ALA A 471 14.63 -16.48 -17.51
C ALA A 471 15.08 -15.17 -16.85
N ARG A 472 14.32 -14.66 -15.85
CA ARG A 472 14.71 -13.51 -15.03
C ARG A 472 16.06 -13.74 -14.35
N ALA A 473 16.23 -14.92 -13.72
CA ALA A 473 17.45 -15.25 -13.01
C ALA A 473 18.66 -15.38 -13.96
N PHE A 474 18.47 -15.94 -15.15
CA PHE A 474 19.51 -15.97 -16.17
C PHE A 474 19.86 -14.57 -16.73
N LEU A 475 18.88 -13.69 -16.87
CA LEU A 475 19.10 -12.30 -17.31
C LEU A 475 19.81 -11.45 -16.26
N HIS A 476 19.51 -11.68 -14.97
CA HIS A 476 20.16 -10.97 -13.86
C HIS A 476 21.66 -11.29 -13.78
N ASP A 477 22.04 -12.51 -14.12
CA ASP A 477 23.43 -13.00 -14.26
C ASP A 477 24.29 -12.86 -12.99
N SER A 478 23.69 -13.11 -11.81
CA SER A 478 24.38 -13.07 -10.51
C SER A 478 25.31 -14.25 -10.28
N PRO A 479 26.39 -14.10 -9.47
CA PRO A 479 27.30 -15.19 -9.11
C PRO A 479 26.68 -16.26 -8.21
N LEU A 480 25.63 -15.96 -7.44
CA LEU A 480 24.89 -16.90 -6.61
C LEU A 480 23.45 -17.03 -7.10
N LEU A 481 23.04 -18.22 -7.49
CA LEU A 481 21.71 -18.54 -8.00
C LEU A 481 20.98 -19.46 -7.02
N LEU A 482 19.91 -18.99 -6.44
CA LEU A 482 19.06 -19.71 -5.49
C LEU A 482 17.78 -20.15 -6.19
N LEU A 483 17.50 -21.46 -6.21
CA LEU A 483 16.37 -22.05 -6.93
C LEU A 483 15.51 -22.85 -5.96
N ASP A 484 14.28 -22.38 -5.73
CA ASP A 484 13.30 -23.04 -4.88
C ASP A 484 12.30 -23.84 -5.73
N GLU A 485 12.47 -25.14 -5.76
CA GLU A 485 11.67 -26.08 -6.55
C GLU A 485 11.46 -25.66 -8.03
N PRO A 486 12.53 -25.29 -8.77
CA PRO A 486 12.41 -24.64 -10.08
C PRO A 486 11.81 -25.53 -11.18
N THR A 487 11.58 -26.81 -10.92
CA THR A 487 11.05 -27.78 -11.89
C THR A 487 9.76 -28.45 -11.44
N SER A 488 9.12 -27.98 -10.35
CA SER A 488 7.92 -28.62 -9.76
C SER A 488 6.75 -28.71 -10.74
N ASN A 489 6.56 -27.71 -11.58
CA ASN A 489 5.46 -27.58 -12.54
C ASN A 489 5.88 -27.92 -13.99
N LEU A 490 7.05 -28.56 -14.18
CA LEU A 490 7.58 -28.88 -15.51
C LEU A 490 7.42 -30.35 -15.84
N ASP A 491 7.24 -30.62 -17.13
CA ASP A 491 7.40 -31.96 -17.68
C ASP A 491 8.88 -32.38 -17.74
N SER A 492 9.15 -33.67 -17.90
CA SER A 492 10.49 -34.23 -17.84
C SER A 492 11.43 -33.70 -18.94
N LEU A 493 10.89 -33.28 -20.09
CA LEU A 493 11.69 -32.74 -21.19
C LEU A 493 12.20 -31.33 -20.82
N ASN A 494 11.28 -30.44 -20.42
CA ASN A 494 11.62 -29.08 -20.01
C ASN A 494 12.49 -29.07 -18.74
N GLU A 495 12.22 -29.95 -17.76
CA GLU A 495 13.10 -30.17 -16.60
C GLU A 495 14.52 -30.51 -17.07
N GLY A 496 14.68 -31.50 -17.98
CA GLY A 496 15.98 -31.90 -18.49
C GLY A 496 16.75 -30.77 -19.18
N ILE A 497 16.08 -29.93 -19.96
CA ILE A 497 16.69 -28.78 -20.66
C ILE A 497 17.20 -27.75 -19.64
N ILE A 498 16.40 -27.41 -18.64
CA ILE A 498 16.77 -26.44 -17.61
C ILE A 498 17.95 -26.96 -16.78
N LEU A 499 17.90 -28.22 -16.33
CA LEU A 499 18.99 -28.83 -15.57
C LEU A 499 20.29 -28.90 -16.38
N LYS A 500 20.19 -29.13 -17.69
CA LYS A 500 21.35 -29.07 -18.60
C LYS A 500 21.90 -27.65 -18.69
N SER A 501 21.03 -26.62 -18.87
CA SER A 501 21.45 -25.22 -18.91
C SER A 501 22.15 -24.79 -17.62
N LEU A 502 21.64 -25.20 -16.45
CA LEU A 502 22.30 -24.96 -15.17
C LEU A 502 23.68 -25.62 -15.07
N LYS A 503 23.81 -26.84 -15.58
CA LYS A 503 25.09 -27.58 -15.58
C LYS A 503 26.13 -26.94 -16.51
N GLU A 504 25.71 -26.43 -17.65
CA GLU A 504 26.58 -25.71 -18.59
C GLU A 504 27.03 -24.36 -18.04
N ASP A 505 26.19 -23.68 -17.26
CA ASP A 505 26.46 -22.35 -16.70
C ASP A 505 27.19 -22.36 -15.34
N LYS A 506 27.39 -23.56 -14.72
CA LYS A 506 27.99 -23.72 -13.38
C LYS A 506 29.41 -23.19 -13.25
N ALA A 507 30.19 -23.15 -14.35
CA ALA A 507 31.53 -22.62 -14.31
C ALA A 507 31.59 -21.12 -13.97
N ASN A 508 30.49 -20.41 -14.20
CA ASN A 508 30.39 -18.96 -14.02
C ASN A 508 29.63 -18.55 -12.75
N ARG A 509 28.94 -19.51 -12.08
CA ARG A 509 28.11 -19.20 -10.90
C ARG A 509 27.95 -20.36 -9.93
N THR A 510 27.69 -20.05 -8.70
CA THR A 510 27.34 -21.02 -7.65
C THR A 510 25.82 -21.19 -7.65
N VAL A 511 25.34 -22.43 -7.62
CA VAL A 511 23.88 -22.71 -7.66
C VAL A 511 23.47 -23.46 -6.41
N VAL A 512 22.41 -23.02 -5.77
CA VAL A 512 21.70 -23.75 -4.71
C VAL A 512 20.36 -24.20 -5.26
N LEU A 513 20.15 -25.50 -5.30
CA LEU A 513 18.98 -26.13 -5.88
C LEU A 513 18.20 -26.88 -4.81
N VAL A 514 17.04 -26.36 -4.46
CA VAL A 514 16.10 -26.99 -3.53
C VAL A 514 15.09 -27.81 -4.31
N SER A 515 14.91 -29.08 -3.98
CA SER A 515 13.86 -29.91 -4.56
C SER A 515 13.58 -31.15 -3.70
N HIS A 516 12.35 -31.62 -3.76
CA HIS A 516 11.95 -32.92 -3.20
C HIS A 516 12.07 -34.07 -4.24
N ARG A 517 12.46 -33.75 -5.50
CA ARG A 517 12.61 -34.74 -6.59
C ARG A 517 14.05 -35.25 -6.67
N THR A 518 14.21 -36.55 -6.56
CA THR A 518 15.52 -37.21 -6.74
C THR A 518 16.10 -37.02 -8.14
N SER A 519 15.23 -36.88 -9.19
CA SER A 519 15.66 -36.61 -10.56
C SER A 519 16.43 -35.30 -10.68
N THR A 520 15.90 -34.24 -10.01
CA THR A 520 16.48 -32.90 -10.00
C THR A 520 17.85 -32.88 -9.27
N MET A 521 18.02 -33.69 -8.23
CA MET A 521 19.27 -33.77 -7.46
C MET A 521 20.44 -34.38 -8.26
N LYS A 522 20.18 -35.11 -9.34
CA LYS A 522 21.25 -35.72 -10.19
C LYS A 522 22.19 -34.72 -10.86
N VAL A 523 21.79 -33.46 -10.95
CA VAL A 523 22.63 -32.40 -11.53
C VAL A 523 23.56 -31.78 -10.49
N ALA A 524 23.31 -31.97 -9.20
CA ALA A 524 24.07 -31.39 -8.11
C ALA A 524 25.45 -32.09 -7.98
N ASP A 525 26.48 -31.29 -7.69
CA ASP A 525 27.82 -31.78 -7.37
C ASP A 525 27.89 -32.30 -5.92
N VAL A 526 27.10 -31.68 -5.02
CA VAL A 526 26.97 -32.09 -3.61
C VAL A 526 25.46 -32.02 -3.26
N VAL A 527 24.99 -33.03 -2.54
CA VAL A 527 23.61 -33.08 -2.06
C VAL A 527 23.62 -33.16 -0.54
N TYR A 528 22.87 -32.27 0.09
CA TYR A 528 22.58 -32.29 1.52
C TYR A 528 21.14 -32.73 1.73
N GLU A 529 20.95 -33.65 2.65
CA GLU A 529 19.61 -34.03 3.12
C GLU A 529 19.24 -33.13 4.28
N MET A 530 18.00 -32.62 4.26
CA MET A 530 17.47 -31.71 5.29
C MET A 530 16.24 -32.32 5.92
N GLU A 531 16.38 -32.75 7.16
CA GLU A 531 15.28 -33.28 7.95
C GLU A 531 15.03 -32.42 9.19
N ASN A 532 13.81 -31.89 9.34
CA ASN A 532 13.39 -31.07 10.50
C ASN A 532 14.36 -29.93 10.83
N GLY A 533 14.82 -29.19 9.81
CA GLY A 533 15.74 -28.06 10.01
C GLY A 533 17.19 -28.43 10.34
N ARG A 534 17.58 -29.69 10.23
CA ARG A 534 18.94 -30.19 10.46
C ARG A 534 19.55 -30.79 9.19
N VAL A 535 20.87 -30.72 9.07
CA VAL A 535 21.62 -31.42 8.02
C VAL A 535 21.85 -32.87 8.48
N SER A 536 21.57 -33.83 7.62
CA SER A 536 21.98 -35.23 7.78
C SER A 536 22.92 -35.65 6.68
#